data_b470f6bead3fde9b38664bbbe8e191a0
#
_entry.id   b470f6bead3fde9b38664bbbe8e191a0
#
_cell.length_a   1.000
_cell.length_b   1.000
_cell.length_c   1.000
_cell.angle_alpha   90.00
_cell.angle_beta   90.00
_cell.angle_gamma   90.00
#
_symmetry.space_group_name_H-M   'P 1'
#
loop_
_entity.id
_entity.type
_entity.pdbx_description
1 polymer ?
#
loop_
_entity_poly.entity_id
_entity_poly.type
_entity_poly.pdbx_seq_one_letter_code
_entity_poly.pdbx_strand_id
1 'polypeptide(L)'
;MKQKKQRPNYSPEVRERAVRLVREHLGNYPSRWATIESIAGKIGCTAQTLDTWVKQAERNAGERAGLTSEERDRIKALEREVKELRQVNEILRKASAYFAQAELDRPQKK
;
A
#
# COMPACT_ATOMS: atom_id res chain seq x y z
N MET A 1 -11.66 -29.61 -4.93
CA MET A 1 -10.60 -28.58 -4.82
C MET A 1 -11.14 -27.38 -4.08
N LYS A 2 -10.49 -27.03 -2.99
CA LYS A 2 -10.87 -25.82 -2.25
C LYS A 2 -10.31 -24.61 -3.02
N GLN A 3 -11.19 -23.82 -3.59
CA GLN A 3 -10.78 -22.53 -4.14
C GLN A 3 -10.44 -21.61 -2.98
N LYS A 4 -9.28 -20.96 -3.06
CA LYS A 4 -8.95 -19.91 -2.13
C LYS A 4 -10.03 -18.82 -2.24
N LYS A 5 -10.67 -18.51 -1.12
CA LYS A 5 -11.57 -17.38 -1.06
C LYS A 5 -10.75 -16.12 -1.36
N GLN A 6 -10.93 -15.58 -2.53
CA GLN A 6 -10.37 -14.27 -2.82
C GLN A 6 -11.13 -13.23 -2.03
N ARG A 7 -10.39 -12.31 -1.42
CA ARG A 7 -11.01 -11.19 -0.77
C ARG A 7 -11.77 -10.39 -1.82
N PRO A 8 -13.07 -10.08 -1.59
CA PRO A 8 -13.80 -9.26 -2.55
C PRO A 8 -13.10 -7.92 -2.72
N ASN A 9 -12.87 -7.56 -3.96
CA ASN A 9 -12.37 -6.24 -4.29
C ASN A 9 -13.54 -5.28 -4.41
N TYR A 10 -13.57 -4.31 -3.51
CA TYR A 10 -14.60 -3.29 -3.55
C TYR A 10 -14.12 -2.14 -4.43
N SER A 11 -15.01 -1.61 -5.25
CA SER A 11 -14.70 -0.46 -6.09
C SER A 11 -14.44 0.77 -5.23
N PRO A 12 -13.66 1.75 -5.72
CA PRO A 12 -13.48 3.00 -4.99
C PRO A 12 -14.79 3.70 -4.65
N GLU A 13 -15.77 3.59 -5.52
CA GLU A 13 -17.10 4.18 -5.31
C GLU A 13 -17.82 3.55 -4.12
N VAL A 14 -17.75 2.23 -4.01
CA VAL A 14 -18.35 1.50 -2.89
C VAL A 14 -17.68 1.90 -1.58
N ARG A 15 -16.35 2.00 -1.59
CA ARG A 15 -15.59 2.41 -0.40
C ARG A 15 -15.96 3.82 0.04
N GLU A 16 -16.01 4.75 -0.89
CA GLU A 16 -16.39 6.14 -0.60
C GLU A 16 -17.79 6.23 -0.02
N ARG A 17 -18.72 5.51 -0.62
CA ARG A 17 -20.11 5.48 -0.15
C ARG A 17 -20.19 4.92 1.26
N ALA A 18 -19.48 3.83 1.52
CA ALA A 18 -19.45 3.20 2.84
C ALA A 18 -18.89 4.15 3.90
N VAL A 19 -17.78 4.80 3.59
CA VAL A 19 -17.15 5.78 4.49
C VAL A 19 -18.10 6.95 4.76
N ARG A 20 -18.74 7.46 3.72
CA ARG A 20 -19.71 8.56 3.84
C ARG A 20 -20.86 8.18 4.75
N LEU A 21 -21.40 6.99 4.56
CA LEU A 21 -22.50 6.50 5.40
C LEU A 21 -22.10 6.40 6.86
N VAL A 22 -20.89 5.92 7.15
CA VAL A 22 -20.39 5.86 8.52
C VAL A 22 -20.32 7.27 9.11
N ARG A 23 -19.74 8.21 8.39
CA ARG A 23 -19.56 9.58 8.86
C ARG A 23 -20.90 10.28 9.11
N GLU A 24 -21.88 10.03 8.26
CA GLU A 24 -23.21 10.62 8.40
C GLU A 24 -23.98 10.04 9.58
N HIS A 25 -23.71 8.81 9.95
CA HIS A 25 -24.47 8.10 10.99
C HIS A 25 -23.76 7.93 12.32
N LEU A 26 -22.59 8.56 12.51
CA LEU A 26 -21.81 8.41 13.74
C LEU A 26 -22.58 8.76 15.01
N GLY A 27 -23.52 9.68 14.94
CA GLY A 27 -24.32 10.07 16.08
C GLY A 27 -25.55 9.20 16.34
N ASN A 28 -25.86 8.27 15.44
CA ASN A 28 -27.12 7.49 15.50
C ASN A 28 -26.99 6.17 16.25
N TYR A 29 -25.77 5.79 16.63
CA TYR A 29 -25.46 4.54 17.30
C TYR A 29 -24.71 4.81 18.60
N PRO A 30 -24.73 3.85 19.54
CA PRO A 30 -24.08 4.06 20.84
C PRO A 30 -22.57 4.28 20.78
N SER A 31 -21.90 3.76 19.74
CA SER A 31 -20.47 3.91 19.59
C SER A 31 -20.10 3.97 18.12
N ARG A 32 -18.89 4.46 17.87
CA ARG A 32 -18.30 4.46 16.53
C ARG A 32 -18.24 3.04 15.94
N TRP A 33 -17.82 2.08 16.76
CA TRP A 33 -17.71 0.68 16.32
C TRP A 33 -19.09 0.11 15.95
N ALA A 34 -20.12 0.42 16.73
CA ALA A 34 -21.50 -0.02 16.42
C ALA A 34 -21.97 0.52 15.08
N THR A 35 -21.64 1.78 14.77
CA THR A 35 -21.94 2.38 13.47
C THR A 35 -21.25 1.60 12.35
N ILE A 36 -19.97 1.34 12.52
CA ILE A 36 -19.16 0.64 11.53
C ILE A 36 -19.68 -0.78 11.31
N GLU A 37 -19.99 -1.51 12.36
CA GLU A 37 -20.55 -2.85 12.25
C GLU A 37 -21.87 -2.88 11.47
N SER A 38 -22.76 -1.93 11.79
CA SER A 38 -24.06 -1.85 11.13
C SER A 38 -23.93 -1.59 9.63
N ILE A 39 -23.09 -0.65 9.26
CA ILE A 39 -22.93 -0.28 7.86
C ILE A 39 -22.13 -1.33 7.11
N ALA A 40 -21.10 -1.93 7.73
CA ALA A 40 -20.34 -3.02 7.14
C ALA A 40 -21.26 -4.20 6.77
N GLY A 41 -22.21 -4.54 7.66
CA GLY A 41 -23.19 -5.59 7.40
C GLY A 41 -24.04 -5.29 6.18
N LYS A 42 -24.42 -4.05 5.98
CA LYS A 42 -25.23 -3.63 4.82
C LYS A 42 -24.44 -3.65 3.51
N ILE A 43 -23.16 -3.36 3.58
CA ILE A 43 -22.29 -3.34 2.40
C ILE A 43 -21.77 -4.73 2.05
N GLY A 44 -21.69 -5.61 3.05
CA GLY A 44 -21.17 -6.96 2.87
C GLY A 44 -19.67 -7.09 3.10
N CYS A 45 -19.07 -6.14 3.81
CA CYS A 45 -17.67 -6.21 4.21
C CYS A 45 -17.55 -6.44 5.72
N THR A 46 -16.34 -6.72 6.18
CA THR A 46 -16.11 -6.84 7.63
C THR A 46 -16.04 -5.44 8.25
N ALA A 47 -16.38 -5.38 9.54
CA ALA A 47 -16.29 -4.13 10.30
C ALA A 47 -14.86 -3.61 10.31
N GLN A 48 -13.87 -4.49 10.41
CA GLN A 48 -12.47 -4.11 10.42
C GLN A 48 -12.02 -3.49 9.09
N THR A 49 -12.48 -4.04 7.98
CA THR A 49 -12.21 -3.49 6.66
C THR A 49 -12.77 -2.07 6.55
N LEU A 50 -14.01 -1.89 6.94
CA LEU A 50 -14.66 -0.58 6.90
C LEU A 50 -13.97 0.41 7.84
N ASP A 51 -13.59 -0.02 9.04
CA ASP A 51 -12.85 0.81 9.98
C ASP A 51 -11.53 1.30 9.38
N THR A 52 -10.82 0.42 8.68
CA THR A 52 -9.58 0.77 7.97
C THR A 52 -9.84 1.86 6.92
N TRP A 53 -10.89 1.73 6.14
CA TRP A 53 -11.26 2.71 5.13
C TRP A 53 -11.62 4.06 5.77
N VAL A 54 -12.39 4.05 6.86
CA VAL A 54 -12.78 5.27 7.56
C VAL A 54 -11.57 5.99 8.12
N LYS A 55 -10.67 5.26 8.77
CA LYS A 55 -9.44 5.84 9.31
C LYS A 55 -8.55 6.43 8.21
N GLN A 56 -8.45 5.76 7.08
CA GLN A 56 -7.67 6.28 5.94
C GLN A 56 -8.31 7.56 5.38
N ALA A 57 -9.62 7.60 5.27
CA ALA A 57 -10.34 8.80 4.83
C ALA A 57 -10.11 9.97 5.80
N GLU A 58 -10.11 9.68 7.08
CA GLU A 58 -9.82 10.69 8.10
C GLU A 58 -8.39 11.23 8.00
N ARG A 59 -7.41 10.34 7.72
CA ARG A 59 -6.02 10.77 7.49
C ARG A 59 -5.90 11.62 6.24
N ASN A 60 -6.57 11.22 5.17
CA ASN A 60 -6.57 11.97 3.91
C ASN A 60 -7.19 13.36 4.08
N ALA A 61 -8.16 13.49 4.97
CA ALA A 61 -8.80 14.76 5.28
C ALA A 61 -8.05 15.58 6.34
N GLY A 62 -6.96 15.05 6.90
CA GLY A 62 -6.20 15.71 7.95
C GLY A 62 -6.82 15.66 9.33
N GLU A 63 -7.89 14.88 9.49
CA GLU A 63 -8.59 14.73 10.76
C GLU A 63 -7.92 13.75 11.72
N ARG A 64 -7.05 12.93 11.20
CA ARG A 64 -6.32 11.91 11.97
C ARG A 64 -4.85 11.92 11.55
N ALA A 65 -3.97 11.75 12.52
CA ALA A 65 -2.54 11.63 12.26
C ALA A 65 -2.25 10.35 11.47
N GLY A 66 -1.27 10.42 10.60
CA GLY A 66 -0.83 9.29 9.79
C GLY A 66 -0.64 9.67 8.34
N LEU A 67 -0.20 8.70 7.55
CA LEU A 67 0.09 8.93 6.14
C LEU A 67 -1.20 8.96 5.30
N THR A 68 -1.28 9.91 4.38
CA THR A 68 -2.34 9.92 3.38
C THR A 68 -2.11 8.78 2.38
N SER A 69 -3.13 8.48 1.58
CA SER A 69 -3.01 7.47 0.52
C SER A 69 -1.92 7.86 -0.49
N GLU A 70 -1.85 9.14 -0.87
CA GLU A 70 -0.82 9.64 -1.76
C GLU A 70 0.58 9.46 -1.19
N GLU A 71 0.75 9.79 0.08
CA GLU A 71 2.04 9.64 0.76
C GLU A 71 2.47 8.18 0.82
N ARG A 72 1.54 7.27 1.10
CA ARG A 72 1.81 5.83 1.10
C ARG A 72 2.25 5.33 -0.27
N ASP A 73 1.55 5.75 -1.31
CA ASP A 73 1.87 5.37 -2.68
C ASP A 73 3.24 5.92 -3.08
N ARG A 74 3.54 7.15 -2.67
CA ARG A 74 4.84 7.77 -2.90
C ARG A 74 5.97 7.00 -2.22
N ILE A 75 5.75 6.59 -0.98
CA ILE A 75 6.75 5.79 -0.23
C ILE A 75 6.98 4.45 -0.93
N LYS A 76 5.92 3.76 -1.35
CA LYS A 76 6.06 2.49 -2.07
C LYS A 76 6.83 2.66 -3.39
N ALA A 77 6.54 3.74 -4.12
CA ALA A 77 7.23 4.03 -5.37
C ALA A 77 8.71 4.29 -5.12
N LEU A 78 9.03 5.06 -4.08
CA LEU A 78 10.41 5.36 -3.73
C LEU A 78 11.16 4.12 -3.24
N GLU A 79 10.52 3.26 -2.46
CA GLU A 79 11.11 2.01 -2.00
C GLU A 79 11.45 1.10 -3.19
N ARG A 80 10.56 1.01 -4.17
CA ARG A 80 10.79 0.25 -5.39
C ARG A 80 11.97 0.82 -6.17
N GLU A 81 12.01 2.13 -6.33
CA GLU A 81 13.09 2.81 -7.04
C GLU A 81 14.44 2.58 -6.35
N VAL A 82 14.48 2.68 -5.02
CA VAL A 82 15.70 2.41 -4.25
C VAL A 82 16.16 0.97 -4.47
N LYS A 83 15.24 0.02 -4.44
CA LYS A 83 15.54 -1.39 -4.67
C LYS A 83 16.14 -1.61 -6.06
N GLU A 84 15.54 -1.01 -7.08
CA GLU A 84 16.00 -1.11 -8.46
C GLU A 84 17.40 -0.49 -8.62
N LEU A 85 17.62 0.69 -8.03
CA LEU A 85 18.92 1.36 -8.08
C LEU A 85 20.00 0.56 -7.37
N ARG A 86 19.67 -0.07 -6.25
CA ARG A 86 20.63 -0.95 -5.54
C ARG A 86 20.99 -2.16 -6.39
N GLN A 87 20.04 -2.74 -7.11
CA GLN A 87 20.29 -3.85 -8.01
C GLN A 87 21.19 -3.43 -9.16
N VAL A 88 20.94 -2.27 -9.77
CA VAL A 88 21.78 -1.75 -10.85
C VAL A 88 23.19 -1.48 -10.33
N ASN A 89 23.30 -0.87 -9.16
CA ASN A 89 24.62 -0.62 -8.54
C ASN A 89 25.38 -1.92 -8.30
N GLU A 90 24.72 -2.95 -7.82
CA GLU A 90 25.34 -4.25 -7.59
C GLU A 90 25.86 -4.86 -8.89
N ILE A 91 25.05 -4.80 -9.94
CA ILE A 91 25.41 -5.29 -11.28
C ILE A 91 26.61 -4.51 -11.81
N LEU A 92 26.58 -3.18 -11.71
CA LEU A 92 27.69 -2.33 -12.17
C LEU A 92 28.97 -2.60 -11.40
N ARG A 93 28.88 -2.80 -10.09
CA ARG A 93 30.03 -3.12 -9.25
C ARG A 93 30.66 -4.45 -9.69
N LYS A 94 29.83 -5.48 -9.91
CA LYS A 94 30.32 -6.78 -10.36
C LYS A 94 30.91 -6.69 -11.75
N ALA A 95 30.28 -5.94 -12.65
CA ALA A 95 30.80 -5.74 -14.00
C ALA A 95 32.15 -4.99 -13.97
N SER A 96 32.28 -3.96 -13.14
CA SER A 96 33.51 -3.20 -12.99
C SER A 96 34.65 -4.08 -12.47
N ALA A 97 34.35 -4.94 -11.48
CA ALA A 97 35.31 -5.89 -10.95
C ALA A 97 35.76 -6.89 -12.03
N TYR A 98 34.80 -7.39 -12.81
CA TYR A 98 35.08 -8.31 -13.91
C TYR A 98 35.96 -7.66 -14.96
N PHE A 99 35.67 -6.45 -15.38
CA PHE A 99 36.46 -5.73 -16.38
C PHE A 99 37.85 -5.39 -15.86
N ALA A 100 37.99 -5.03 -14.60
CA ALA A 100 39.28 -4.79 -13.98
C ALA A 100 40.14 -6.06 -13.98
N GLN A 101 39.53 -7.21 -13.64
CA GLN A 101 40.23 -8.49 -13.65
C GLN A 101 40.65 -8.89 -15.08
N ALA A 102 39.72 -8.71 -16.04
CA ALA A 102 40.04 -8.99 -17.45
C ALA A 102 41.20 -8.14 -17.97
N GLU A 103 41.30 -6.89 -17.55
CA GLU A 103 42.40 -6.00 -17.94
C GLU A 103 43.74 -6.47 -17.33
N LEU A 104 43.70 -6.92 -16.08
CA LEU A 104 44.89 -7.46 -15.41
C LEU A 104 45.38 -8.76 -16.05
N ASP A 105 44.44 -9.58 -16.53
CA ASP A 105 44.77 -10.87 -17.16
C ASP A 105 45.13 -10.75 -18.64
N ARG A 106 45.05 -9.55 -19.17
CA ARG A 106 45.31 -9.30 -20.57
C ARG A 106 46.79 -9.55 -20.87
N PRO A 107 47.13 -10.35 -21.92
CA PRO A 107 48.54 -10.57 -22.27
C PRO A 107 49.22 -9.26 -22.65
N GLN A 108 50.38 -9.05 -22.09
CA GLN A 108 51.17 -7.88 -22.48
C GLN A 108 51.67 -8.04 -23.92
N LYS A 109 51.39 -7.04 -24.72
CA LYS A 109 51.99 -6.95 -26.04
C LYS A 109 53.49 -6.62 -25.90
N LYS A 110 54.31 -7.46 -26.45
CA LYS A 110 55.72 -7.15 -26.58
C LYS A 110 55.93 -6.10 -27.65
#